data_b03f26d08404149aa6a560ad879f118b
#
_entry.id   b03f26d08404149aa6a560ad879f118b
#
_cell.length_a   1.000
_cell.length_b   1.000
_cell.length_c   1.000
_cell.angle_alpha   90.00
_cell.angle_beta   90.00
_cell.angle_gamma   90.00
#
_symmetry.space_group_name_H-M   'P 1'
#
loop_
_entity.id
_entity.type
_entity.pdbx_description
1 polymer ?
#
loop_
_entity_poly.entity_id
_entity_poly.type
_entity_poly.pdbx_seq_one_letter_code
_entity_poly.pdbx_strand_id
1 'polypeptide(L)'
;MNLDHPEFYLILRETDLDEAIESAVFEAGFDDSLLTMRGGHAAIWITDRAGNLTDLVREALAQAKKGGLVVSHVEIENEVFA
;
A
#
# COMPACT_ATOMS: atom_id res chain seq x y z
N MET A 1 20.40 -6.24 -2.77
CA MET A 1 19.25 -5.52 -3.27
C MET A 1 18.24 -6.50 -3.85
N ASN A 2 17.00 -6.32 -3.50
CA ASN A 2 15.98 -7.23 -3.96
C ASN A 2 15.12 -6.54 -5.02
N LEU A 3 15.35 -6.87 -6.27
CA LEU A 3 14.61 -6.26 -7.37
C LEU A 3 13.30 -6.96 -7.65
N ASP A 4 13.08 -8.12 -7.04
CA ASP A 4 11.89 -8.92 -7.30
C ASP A 4 10.71 -8.57 -6.40
N HIS A 5 11.00 -7.83 -5.32
CA HIS A 5 9.97 -7.46 -4.33
C HIS A 5 10.10 -5.98 -4.01
N PRO A 6 9.74 -5.12 -4.94
CA PRO A 6 9.83 -3.69 -4.66
C PRO A 6 8.85 -3.29 -3.57
N GLU A 7 9.24 -2.31 -2.78
CA GLU A 7 8.43 -1.86 -1.65
C GLU A 7 7.81 -0.52 -1.97
N PHE A 8 6.55 -0.37 -1.60
CA PHE A 8 5.89 0.91 -1.78
C PHE A 8 4.71 0.99 -0.81
N TYR A 9 4.19 2.20 -0.66
CA TYR A 9 3.07 2.47 0.24
C TYR A 9 1.92 3.03 -0.56
N LEU A 10 0.72 2.52 -0.29
CA LEU A 10 -0.50 3.18 -0.73
C LEU A 10 -0.94 4.07 0.42
N ILE A 11 -0.88 5.37 0.20
CA ILE A 11 -1.25 6.33 1.24
C ILE A 11 -2.73 6.59 1.12
N LEU A 12 -3.49 6.21 2.14
CA LEU A 12 -4.93 6.35 2.11
C LEU A 12 -5.33 7.75 2.58
N ARG A 13 -6.54 8.13 2.22
CA ARG A 13 -7.05 9.42 2.64
C ARG A 13 -7.35 9.46 4.12
N GLU A 14 -7.67 8.33 4.71
CA GLU A 14 -7.96 8.24 6.14
C GLU A 14 -6.74 8.60 6.96
N THR A 15 -6.99 9.23 8.11
CA THR A 15 -5.91 9.67 9.00
C THR A 15 -5.86 8.86 10.29
N ASP A 16 -6.73 7.88 10.45
CA ASP A 16 -6.77 7.05 11.65
C ASP A 16 -6.63 5.59 11.27
N LEU A 17 -6.04 4.82 12.19
CA LEU A 17 -6.02 3.37 12.10
C LEU A 17 -7.05 2.85 13.09
N ASP A 18 -8.25 2.58 12.62
CA ASP A 18 -9.29 1.99 13.48
C ASP A 18 -9.73 0.67 12.87
N GLU A 19 -10.64 0.00 13.56
CA GLU A 19 -11.10 -1.31 13.12
C GLU A 19 -11.78 -1.25 11.76
N ALA A 20 -12.45 -0.14 11.47
CA ALA A 20 -13.14 -0.03 10.19
C ALA A 20 -12.16 -0.03 9.04
N ILE A 21 -11.07 0.73 9.19
CA ILE A 21 -10.08 0.78 8.11
C ILE A 21 -9.30 -0.54 8.03
N GLU A 22 -9.02 -1.17 9.18
CA GLU A 22 -8.36 -2.47 9.17
C GLU A 22 -9.20 -3.50 8.44
N SER A 23 -10.49 -3.54 8.72
CA SER A 23 -11.37 -4.48 8.05
C SER A 23 -11.47 -4.21 6.57
N ALA A 24 -11.58 -2.93 6.19
CA ALA A 24 -11.68 -2.58 4.79
C ALA A 24 -10.44 -2.98 4.02
N VAL A 25 -9.26 -2.76 4.60
CA VAL A 25 -8.00 -3.12 3.97
C VAL A 25 -7.90 -4.64 3.82
N PHE A 26 -8.26 -5.36 4.87
CA PHE A 26 -8.21 -6.82 4.82
C PHE A 26 -9.17 -7.36 3.76
N GLU A 27 -10.39 -6.84 3.74
CA GLU A 27 -11.41 -7.30 2.80
C GLU A 27 -11.09 -6.94 1.36
N ALA A 28 -10.28 -5.91 1.17
CA ALA A 28 -9.84 -5.56 -0.17
C ALA A 28 -8.73 -6.49 -0.67
N GLY A 29 -8.29 -7.43 0.17
CA GLY A 29 -7.31 -8.42 -0.26
C GLY A 29 -5.88 -8.08 0.10
N PHE A 30 -5.66 -7.09 0.96
CA PHE A 30 -4.31 -6.70 1.38
C PHE A 30 -3.87 -7.41 2.64
N ASP A 31 -4.32 -8.65 2.81
CA ASP A 31 -3.92 -9.46 3.97
C ASP A 31 -2.46 -9.89 3.90
N ASP A 32 -1.83 -9.73 2.74
CA ASP A 32 -0.41 -10.00 2.58
C ASP A 32 0.46 -8.77 2.82
N SER A 33 -0.16 -7.67 3.26
CA SER A 33 0.54 -6.40 3.42
C SER A 33 0.38 -5.90 4.85
N LEU A 34 1.11 -4.85 5.19
CA LEU A 34 1.08 -4.27 6.52
C LEU A 34 0.32 -2.95 6.48
N LEU A 35 -0.52 -2.74 7.47
CA LEU A 35 -1.22 -1.47 7.61
C LEU A 35 -0.49 -0.66 8.67
N THR A 36 -0.13 0.56 8.35
CA THR A 36 0.67 1.40 9.22
C THR A 36 0.24 2.85 9.05
N MET A 37 0.91 3.75 9.77
CA MET A 37 0.71 5.18 9.62
C MET A 37 1.93 5.77 8.93
N ARG A 38 1.69 6.70 8.01
CA ARG A 38 2.78 7.38 7.33
C ARG A 38 2.34 8.79 6.97
N GLY A 39 3.08 9.77 7.46
CA GLY A 39 2.76 11.15 7.16
C GLY A 39 1.39 11.58 7.68
N GLY A 40 0.94 10.98 8.77
CA GLY A 40 -0.35 11.33 9.34
C GLY A 40 -1.53 10.62 8.70
N HIS A 41 -1.28 9.68 7.79
CA HIS A 41 -2.33 8.95 7.10
C HIS A 41 -2.17 7.45 7.30
N ALA A 42 -3.27 6.75 7.21
CA ALA A 42 -3.22 5.29 7.13
C ALA A 42 -2.54 4.91 5.82
N ALA A 43 -1.68 3.91 5.87
CA ALA A 43 -0.91 3.51 4.70
C ALA A 43 -0.81 2.00 4.64
N ILE A 44 -0.89 1.45 3.44
CA ILE A 44 -0.69 0.03 3.20
C ILE A 44 0.72 -0.14 2.67
N TRP A 45 1.55 -0.82 3.46
CA TRP A 45 2.95 -1.04 3.09
C TRP A 45 3.05 -2.40 2.42
N ILE A 46 3.36 -2.37 1.14
CA ILE A 46 3.41 -3.59 0.32
C ILE A 46 4.86 -3.96 0.10
N THR A 47 5.26 -5.12 0.62
CA THR A 47 6.65 -5.57 0.58
C THR A 47 6.80 -6.97 0.01
N ASP A 48 5.71 -7.70 -0.11
CA ASP A 48 5.78 -9.15 -0.33
C ASP A 48 5.41 -9.58 -1.72
N ARG A 49 5.19 -8.65 -2.62
CA ARG A 49 4.76 -8.99 -3.97
C ARG A 49 5.94 -8.95 -4.92
N ALA A 50 6.08 -10.00 -5.70
CA ALA A 50 7.14 -10.09 -6.69
C ALA A 50 6.68 -9.50 -8.00
N GLY A 51 7.58 -8.80 -8.68
CA GLY A 51 7.28 -8.30 -10.00
C GLY A 51 7.84 -6.93 -10.25
N ASN A 52 7.37 -6.34 -11.32
CA ASN A 52 7.79 -5.01 -11.75
C ASN A 52 7.05 -3.95 -10.93
N LEU A 53 7.78 -2.95 -10.44
CA LEU A 53 7.19 -1.94 -9.57
C LEU A 53 5.98 -1.25 -10.21
N THR A 54 6.10 -0.85 -11.45
CA THR A 54 5.01 -0.16 -12.13
C THR A 54 3.75 -1.02 -12.19
N ASP A 55 3.92 -2.30 -12.53
CA ASP A 55 2.80 -3.21 -12.61
C ASP A 55 2.19 -3.46 -11.24
N LEU A 56 3.03 -3.62 -10.23
CA LEU A 56 2.54 -3.87 -8.87
C LEU A 56 1.77 -2.67 -8.32
N VAL A 57 2.27 -1.47 -8.59
CA VAL A 57 1.56 -0.26 -8.16
C VAL A 57 0.20 -0.18 -8.85
N ARG A 58 0.18 -0.44 -10.15
CA ARG A 58 -1.07 -0.39 -10.90
C ARG A 58 -2.08 -1.41 -10.38
N GLU A 59 -1.62 -2.63 -10.13
CA GLU A 59 -2.48 -3.67 -9.60
C GLU A 59 -3.00 -3.33 -8.21
N ALA A 60 -2.12 -2.79 -7.38
CA ALA A 60 -2.52 -2.43 -6.02
C ALA A 60 -3.54 -1.31 -6.01
N LEU A 61 -3.37 -0.32 -6.90
CA LEU A 61 -4.32 0.77 -7.00
C LEU A 61 -5.69 0.26 -7.47
N ALA A 62 -5.69 -0.64 -8.45
CA ALA A 62 -6.94 -1.23 -8.92
C ALA A 62 -7.61 -2.05 -7.82
N GLN A 63 -6.81 -2.80 -7.07
CA GLN A 63 -7.31 -3.61 -5.98
C GLN A 63 -7.93 -2.74 -4.89
N ALA A 64 -7.26 -1.64 -4.53
CA ALA A 64 -7.76 -0.73 -3.52
C ALA A 64 -9.08 -0.10 -3.96
N LYS A 65 -9.13 0.34 -5.21
CA LYS A 65 -10.34 0.97 -5.74
C LYS A 65 -11.50 -0.01 -5.74
N LYS A 66 -11.23 -1.24 -6.15
CA LYS A 66 -12.27 -2.26 -6.18
C LYS A 66 -12.80 -2.55 -4.78
N GLY A 67 -11.93 -2.46 -3.79
CA GLY A 67 -12.31 -2.68 -2.40
C GLY A 67 -12.92 -1.48 -1.71
N GLY A 68 -13.07 -0.37 -2.42
CA GLY A 68 -13.70 0.82 -1.84
C GLY A 68 -12.75 1.70 -1.06
N LEU A 69 -11.45 1.46 -1.16
CA LEU A 69 -10.46 2.30 -0.47
C LEU A 69 -10.15 3.52 -1.31
N VAL A 70 -9.90 4.64 -0.63
CA VAL A 70 -9.54 5.87 -1.31
C VAL A 70 -8.06 6.12 -1.10
N VAL A 71 -7.29 6.02 -2.17
CA VAL A 71 -5.85 6.22 -2.13
C VAL A 71 -5.55 7.67 -2.50
N SER A 72 -4.84 8.35 -1.61
CA SER A 72 -4.42 9.72 -1.84
C SER A 72 -3.27 9.75 -2.86
N HIS A 73 -2.25 8.95 -2.61
CA HIS A 73 -1.10 8.86 -3.50
C HIS A 73 -0.29 7.62 -3.14
N VAL A 74 0.74 7.36 -3.93
CA VAL A 74 1.66 6.24 -3.69
C VAL A 74 3.02 6.82 -3.33
N GLU A 75 3.65 6.25 -2.30
CA GLU A 75 5.02 6.63 -1.94
C GLU A 75 5.91 5.43 -2.14
N ILE A 76 7.06 5.66 -2.73
CA ILE A 76 8.03 4.60 -2.98
C ILE A 76 9.19 4.80 -2.03
N GLU A 77 9.45 3.76 -1.26
CA GLU A 77 10.54 3.77 -0.32
C GLU A 77 11.81 3.66 -1.13
N ASN A 78 12.54 4.70 -1.22
CA ASN A 78 13.63 4.67 -2.14
C ASN A 78 14.86 5.23 -1.52
N GLU A 79 15.71 4.52 -1.32
CA GLU A 79 16.77 4.94 -0.84
C GLU A 79 17.75 5.25 -1.65
N VAL A 80 18.00 5.69 -2.07
CA VAL A 80 18.66 5.97 -2.83
C VAL A 80 19.78 6.24 -2.92
N PHE A 81 20.04 6.07 -2.91
CA PHE A 81 20.78 6.22 -3.13
C PHE A 81 21.58 6.68 -3.13
N ALA A 82 21.73 6.52 -3.05
CA ALA A 82 22.58 6.93 -3.09
C ALA A 82 23.38 6.88 -3.12
#